data_056776d9bded13cce611545319fc70cc
#
_entry.id   056776d9bded13cce611545319fc70cc
#
_cell.length_a   1.000
_cell.length_b   1.000
_cell.length_c   1.000
_cell.angle_alpha   90.00
_cell.angle_beta   90.00
_cell.angle_gamma   90.00
#
_symmetry.space_group_name_H-M   'P 1'
#
loop_
_entity.id
_entity.type
_entity.pdbx_description
1 polymer ?
#
loop_
_entity_poly.entity_id
_entity_poly.type
_entity_poly.pdbx_seq_one_letter_code
_entity_poly.pdbx_strand_id
1 'polypeptide(L)'
;MNDSIGQKLRLLRKEKRMTQQELADALEIKRATVSNYEIGRRSPHLSELRRIAEYFGVGLDYFGVAQTDDLLDLVARAKKVFENKNIPTEKKEEVYKELMKLYLNLK
;
A
#
# COMPACT_ATOMS: atom_id res chain seq x y z
N MET A 1 5.13 -19.37 -5.02
CA MET A 1 3.89 -18.63 -5.32
C MET A 1 3.80 -17.40 -4.44
N ASN A 2 3.38 -16.29 -5.03
CA ASN A 2 3.18 -15.08 -4.26
C ASN A 2 1.86 -15.17 -3.50
N ASP A 3 1.92 -14.94 -2.19
CA ASP A 3 0.72 -14.88 -1.40
C ASP A 3 -0.12 -13.67 -1.79
N SER A 4 -1.41 -13.87 -1.94
CA SER A 4 -2.35 -12.78 -2.18
C SER A 4 -2.51 -11.92 -0.93
N ILE A 5 -3.09 -10.73 -1.09
CA ILE A 5 -3.42 -9.85 0.03
C ILE A 5 -4.30 -10.60 1.03
N GLY A 6 -5.29 -11.33 0.54
CA GLY A 6 -6.21 -12.09 1.40
C GLY A 6 -5.51 -13.16 2.21
N GLN A 7 -4.57 -13.89 1.60
CA GLN A 7 -3.80 -14.91 2.29
C GLN A 7 -2.91 -14.31 3.38
N LYS A 8 -2.28 -13.18 3.08
CA LYS A 8 -1.45 -12.47 4.06
C LYS A 8 -2.27 -11.92 5.22
N LEU A 9 -3.46 -11.40 4.92
CA LEU A 9 -4.39 -10.95 5.95
C LEU A 9 -4.79 -12.10 6.87
N ARG A 10 -5.11 -13.24 6.29
CA ARG A 10 -5.46 -14.45 7.06
C ARG A 10 -4.34 -14.90 7.96
N LEU A 11 -3.08 -14.88 7.46
CA LEU A 11 -1.91 -15.24 8.26
C LEU A 11 -1.74 -14.30 9.46
N LEU A 12 -1.85 -13.00 9.25
CA LEU A 12 -1.74 -12.02 10.34
C LEU A 12 -2.84 -12.23 11.38
N ARG A 13 -4.06 -12.47 10.93
CA ARG A 13 -5.18 -12.75 11.82
C ARG A 13 -4.93 -13.99 12.68
N LYS A 14 -4.47 -15.06 12.05
CA LYS A 14 -4.19 -16.32 12.76
C LYS A 14 -3.02 -16.20 13.72
N GLU A 15 -2.00 -15.44 13.38
CA GLU A 15 -0.89 -15.17 14.29
C GLU A 15 -1.36 -14.50 15.58
N LYS A 16 -2.35 -13.63 15.49
CA LYS A 16 -2.95 -12.98 16.65
C LYS A 16 -4.09 -13.80 17.26
N ARG A 17 -4.33 -14.99 16.76
CA ARG A 17 -5.38 -15.90 17.24
C ARG A 17 -6.76 -15.26 17.25
N MET A 18 -7.06 -14.50 16.22
CA MET A 18 -8.34 -13.82 16.06
C MET A 18 -9.25 -14.58 15.13
N THR A 19 -10.55 -14.55 15.45
CA THR A 19 -11.58 -15.00 14.51
C THR A 19 -11.84 -13.91 13.46
N GLN A 20 -12.50 -14.26 12.36
CA GLN A 20 -12.92 -13.28 11.37
C GLN A 20 -13.83 -12.22 11.99
N GLN A 21 -14.71 -12.63 12.90
CA GLN A 21 -15.62 -11.69 13.59
C GLN A 21 -14.84 -10.72 14.47
N GLU A 22 -13.85 -11.21 15.21
CA GLU A 22 -13.03 -10.34 16.05
C GLU A 22 -12.27 -9.31 15.22
N LEU A 23 -11.71 -9.72 14.08
CA LEU A 23 -11.03 -8.81 13.19
C LEU A 23 -12.00 -7.80 12.59
N ALA A 24 -13.19 -8.24 12.16
CA ALA A 24 -14.22 -7.37 11.63
C ALA A 24 -14.61 -6.30 12.65
N ASP A 25 -14.82 -6.71 13.90
CA ASP A 25 -15.15 -5.78 14.98
C ASP A 25 -14.04 -4.76 15.22
N ALA A 26 -12.77 -5.21 15.20
CA ALA A 26 -11.63 -4.33 15.40
C ALA A 26 -11.48 -3.30 14.28
N LEU A 27 -11.79 -3.68 13.06
CA LEU A 27 -11.73 -2.80 11.89
C LEU A 27 -13.04 -2.05 11.61
N GLU A 28 -14.08 -2.31 12.40
CA GLU A 28 -15.42 -1.73 12.22
C GLU A 28 -16.01 -2.01 10.83
N ILE A 29 -15.83 -3.24 10.37
CA ILE A 29 -16.39 -3.72 9.11
C ILE A 29 -17.21 -5.00 9.37
N LYS A 30 -17.90 -5.48 8.35
CA LYS A 30 -18.68 -6.71 8.44
C LYS A 30 -17.79 -7.94 8.36
N ARG A 31 -18.15 -9.01 9.09
CA ARG A 31 -17.45 -10.29 8.99
C ARG A 31 -17.39 -10.80 7.55
N ALA A 32 -18.47 -10.65 6.80
CA ALA A 32 -18.51 -11.05 5.39
C ALA A 32 -17.46 -10.32 4.57
N THR A 33 -17.16 -9.06 4.89
CA THR A 33 -16.12 -8.30 4.21
C THR A 33 -14.74 -8.90 4.48
N VAL A 34 -14.44 -9.25 5.73
CA VAL A 34 -13.19 -9.93 6.08
C VAL A 34 -13.07 -11.25 5.32
N SER A 35 -14.12 -12.06 5.33
CA SER A 35 -14.16 -13.33 4.62
C SER A 35 -13.89 -13.14 3.13
N ASN A 36 -14.53 -12.17 2.49
CA ASN A 36 -14.34 -11.89 1.08
C ASN A 36 -12.93 -11.42 0.74
N TYR A 37 -12.31 -10.66 1.63
CA TYR A 37 -10.91 -10.27 1.47
C TYR A 37 -10.00 -11.50 1.54
N GLU A 38 -10.21 -12.38 2.52
CA GLU A 38 -9.34 -13.55 2.74
C GLU A 38 -9.41 -14.56 1.59
N ILE A 39 -10.59 -14.74 0.98
CA ILE A 39 -10.74 -15.67 -0.14
C ILE A 39 -10.49 -15.03 -1.51
N GLY A 40 -10.17 -13.73 -1.54
CA GLY A 40 -9.85 -13.03 -2.78
C GLY A 40 -11.05 -12.62 -3.62
N ARG A 41 -12.27 -12.73 -3.09
CA ARG A 41 -13.48 -12.34 -3.79
C ARG A 41 -13.60 -10.82 -3.91
N ARG A 42 -13.01 -10.11 -2.98
CA ARG A 42 -12.97 -8.65 -2.93
C ARG A 42 -11.60 -8.20 -2.44
N SER A 43 -11.05 -7.15 -3.04
CA SER A 43 -9.81 -6.54 -2.58
C SER A 43 -10.11 -5.29 -1.77
N PRO A 44 -9.42 -5.07 -0.63
CA PRO A 44 -9.59 -3.83 0.11
C PRO A 44 -9.07 -2.65 -0.69
N HIS A 45 -9.75 -1.50 -0.57
CA HIS A 45 -9.23 -0.24 -1.10
C HIS A 45 -7.96 0.14 -0.34
N LEU A 46 -7.14 0.99 -0.94
CA LEU A 46 -5.88 1.41 -0.33
C LEU A 46 -6.07 1.99 1.07
N SER A 47 -7.09 2.81 1.27
CA SER A 47 -7.41 3.38 2.58
C SER A 47 -7.73 2.30 3.62
N GLU A 48 -8.48 1.28 3.23
CA GLU A 48 -8.81 0.16 4.08
C GLU A 48 -7.58 -0.70 4.36
N LEU A 49 -6.75 -0.93 3.34
CA LEU A 49 -5.53 -1.70 3.49
C LEU A 49 -4.56 -1.01 4.46
N ARG A 50 -4.49 0.33 4.44
CA ARG A 50 -3.71 1.09 5.42
C ARG A 50 -4.21 0.87 6.84
N ARG A 51 -5.52 0.89 7.05
CA ARG A 51 -6.11 0.63 8.37
C ARG A 51 -5.74 -0.77 8.86
N ILE A 52 -5.82 -1.75 7.96
CA ILE A 52 -5.44 -3.13 8.27
C ILE A 52 -3.95 -3.21 8.64
N ALA A 53 -3.09 -2.60 7.85
CA ALA A 53 -1.65 -2.60 8.09
C ALA A 53 -1.32 -1.93 9.42
N GLU A 54 -1.92 -0.78 9.72
CA GLU A 54 -1.74 -0.08 10.98
C GLU A 54 -2.19 -0.92 12.17
N TYR A 55 -3.33 -1.58 12.05
CA TYR A 55 -3.86 -2.44 13.10
C TYR A 55 -2.88 -3.57 13.44
N PHE A 56 -2.29 -4.20 12.44
CA PHE A 56 -1.33 -5.28 12.63
C PHE A 56 0.10 -4.81 12.85
N GLY A 57 0.37 -3.51 12.75
CA GLY A 57 1.71 -2.98 12.93
C GLY A 57 2.68 -3.35 11.82
N VAL A 58 2.19 -3.53 10.60
CA VAL A 58 3.01 -3.84 9.43
C VAL A 58 2.91 -2.71 8.41
N GLY A 59 3.87 -2.64 7.50
CA GLY A 59 3.82 -1.67 6.40
C GLY A 59 2.99 -2.21 5.23
N LEU A 60 2.62 -1.31 4.32
CA LEU A 60 1.89 -1.69 3.11
C LEU A 60 2.71 -2.64 2.23
N ASP A 61 4.03 -2.55 2.30
CA ASP A 61 4.94 -3.44 1.58
C ASP A 61 4.77 -4.91 1.98
N TYR A 62 4.33 -5.18 3.21
CA TYR A 62 3.99 -6.54 3.64
C TYR A 62 2.95 -7.18 2.71
N PHE A 63 1.98 -6.39 2.26
CA PHE A 63 0.93 -6.85 1.35
C PHE A 63 1.35 -6.79 -0.13
N GLY A 64 2.60 -6.46 -0.41
CA GLY A 64 3.08 -6.34 -1.78
C GLY A 64 2.72 -5.03 -2.46
N VAL A 65 2.24 -4.06 -1.70
CA VAL A 65 1.88 -2.73 -2.20
C VAL A 65 3.01 -1.77 -1.88
N ALA A 66 3.48 -1.04 -2.88
CA ALA A 66 4.49 -0.01 -2.67
C ALA A 66 3.96 1.07 -1.73
N GLN A 67 4.86 1.68 -0.95
CA GLN A 67 4.48 2.78 -0.06
C GLN A 67 4.08 3.98 -0.92
N THR A 68 2.78 4.12 -1.12
CA THR A 68 2.21 5.12 -2.02
C THR A 68 2.48 6.55 -1.59
N ASP A 69 2.69 6.80 -0.28
CA ASP A 69 2.99 8.14 0.20
C ASP A 69 4.31 8.66 -0.34
N ASP A 70 5.35 7.82 -0.33
CA ASP A 70 6.66 8.21 -0.88
C ASP A 70 6.57 8.45 -2.39
N LEU A 71 5.81 7.63 -3.10
CA LEU A 71 5.61 7.79 -4.53
C LEU A 71 4.81 9.06 -4.84
N LEU A 72 3.74 9.33 -4.09
CA LEU A 72 2.93 10.52 -4.27
C LEU A 72 3.73 11.80 -3.97
N ASP A 73 4.54 11.78 -2.91
CA ASP A 73 5.43 12.89 -2.58
C ASP A 73 6.43 13.14 -3.71
N LEU A 74 7.01 12.09 -4.24
CA LEU A 74 7.96 12.20 -5.34
C LEU A 74 7.31 12.73 -6.59
N VAL A 75 6.12 12.25 -6.94
CA VAL A 75 5.36 12.74 -8.09
C VAL A 75 5.01 14.22 -7.92
N ALA A 76 4.58 14.64 -6.72
CA ALA A 76 4.26 16.03 -6.42
C ALA A 76 5.50 16.93 -6.56
N ARG A 77 6.65 16.49 -6.03
CA ARG A 77 7.91 17.23 -6.17
C ARG A 77 8.36 17.31 -7.63
N ALA A 78 8.25 16.20 -8.36
CA ALA A 78 8.58 16.16 -9.78
C ALA A 78 7.74 17.14 -10.57
N LYS A 79 6.42 17.18 -10.31
CA LYS A 79 5.52 18.09 -10.98
C LYS A 79 5.93 19.55 -10.77
N LYS A 80 6.23 19.95 -9.53
CA LYS A 80 6.69 21.31 -9.23
C LYS A 80 8.00 21.65 -9.94
N VAL A 81 8.94 20.70 -9.99
CA VAL A 81 10.22 20.89 -10.67
C VAL A 81 10.03 21.06 -12.17
N PHE A 82 9.22 20.21 -12.80
CA PHE A 82 8.98 20.28 -14.24
C PHE A 82 8.19 21.51 -14.67
N GLU A 83 7.31 22.01 -13.82
CA GLU A 83 6.52 23.21 -14.10
C GLU A 83 7.29 24.50 -13.87
N ASN A 84 8.35 24.48 -13.10
CA ASN A 84 9.13 25.66 -12.76
C ASN A 84 10.17 25.96 -13.86
N LYS A 85 9.96 27.06 -14.56
CA LYS A 85 10.84 27.50 -15.66
C LYS A 85 12.22 27.94 -15.18
N ASN A 86 12.37 28.26 -13.90
CA ASN A 86 13.62 28.75 -13.34
C ASN A 86 14.56 27.65 -12.86
N ILE A 87 14.10 26.40 -12.87
CA ILE A 87 14.91 25.25 -12.44
C ILE A 87 15.71 24.73 -13.62
N PRO A 88 17.06 24.54 -13.46
CA PRO A 88 17.90 24.01 -14.51
C PRO A 88 17.48 22.62 -14.97
N THR A 89 17.70 22.34 -16.25
CA THR A 89 17.38 21.03 -16.85
C THR A 89 18.08 19.89 -16.12
N GLU A 90 19.29 20.11 -15.62
CA GLU A 90 20.04 19.10 -14.87
C GLU A 90 19.30 18.62 -13.62
N LYS A 91 18.68 19.54 -12.88
CA LYS A 91 17.88 19.17 -11.70
C LYS A 91 16.61 18.44 -12.10
N LYS A 92 15.99 18.78 -13.22
CA LYS A 92 14.85 18.05 -13.75
C LYS A 92 15.21 16.62 -14.10
N GLU A 93 16.40 16.41 -14.67
CA GLU A 93 16.89 15.06 -14.98
C GLU A 93 17.13 14.23 -13.72
N GLU A 94 17.66 14.83 -12.65
CA GLU A 94 17.85 14.14 -11.37
C GLU A 94 16.52 13.64 -10.81
N VAL A 95 15.49 14.51 -10.81
CA VAL A 95 14.16 14.14 -10.33
C VAL A 95 13.57 13.02 -11.19
N TYR A 96 13.75 13.11 -12.50
CA TYR A 96 13.31 12.08 -13.44
C TYR A 96 13.98 10.72 -13.13
N LYS A 97 15.29 10.75 -12.87
CA LYS A 97 16.04 9.52 -12.53
C LYS A 97 15.55 8.89 -11.23
N GLU A 98 15.27 9.69 -10.21
CA GLU A 98 14.69 9.19 -8.95
C GLU A 98 13.31 8.56 -9.17
N LEU A 99 12.48 9.22 -9.97
CA LEU A 99 11.15 8.71 -10.30
C LEU A 99 11.26 7.37 -11.04
N MET A 100 12.17 7.26 -11.98
CA MET A 100 12.38 6.02 -12.72
C MET A 100 12.92 4.90 -11.84
N LYS A 101 13.79 5.19 -10.90
CA LYS A 101 14.25 4.18 -9.92
C LYS A 101 13.11 3.61 -9.12
N LEU A 102 12.21 4.46 -8.63
CA LEU A 102 11.04 3.99 -7.90
C LEU A 102 10.12 3.16 -8.78
N TYR A 103 9.90 3.60 -10.00
CA TYR A 103 9.08 2.86 -10.97
C TYR A 103 9.64 1.47 -11.23
N LEU A 104 10.97 1.37 -11.42
CA LEU A 104 11.64 0.09 -11.67
C LEU A 104 11.59 -0.84 -10.45
N ASN A 105 11.64 -0.29 -9.25
CA ASN A 105 11.55 -1.07 -8.01
C ASN A 105 10.13 -1.60 -7.75
N LEU A 106 9.12 -1.01 -8.38
CA LEU A 106 7.72 -1.45 -8.24
C LEU A 106 7.38 -2.64 -9.13
N LYS A 107 8.26 -2.98 -10.04
CA LYS A 107 8.08 -4.16 -10.91
C LYS A 107 8.60 -5.43 -10.21
#